data_88712f2b11f1c47c54b9b20882b3df03
#
_entry.id   88712f2b11f1c47c54b9b20882b3df03
#
_cell.length_a   1.000
_cell.length_b   1.000
_cell.length_c   1.000
_cell.angle_alpha   90.00
_cell.angle_beta   90.00
_cell.angle_gamma   90.00
#
_symmetry.space_group_name_H-M   'P 1'
#
loop_
_entity.id
_entity.type
_entity.pdbx_description
1 polymer ?
#
loop_
_entity_poly.entity_id
_entity_poly.type
_entity_poly.pdbx_seq_one_letter_code
_entity_poly.pdbx_strand_id
1 'polypeptide(L)'
;MRTETPEEAAALDDRLIAAWSAHPHFRLIENLNGFENKMRHLIAEIAVCLGEPVPPEVRRRYLIDYPDTAMLDRLDECQRVEIRQTYVLSPDNTEIRIRSQKSGKDSMYYETKNILSGGKRLLDSEQRLSARAYHDRLKNADPGKRTLTKHRYRLNWKGHSFAVDLYEIWKDRALLEVSLWDENQTIEFPPFLKILKDVTGDERYEISTLARKDGPGEV
;
A
#
# COMPACT_ATOMS: atom_id res chain seq x y z
N MET A 1 -10.29 -1.36 -34.19
CA MET A 1 -8.89 -1.82 -34.05
C MET A 1 -8.12 -0.66 -33.48
N ARG A 2 -7.39 -0.81 -32.37
CA ARG A 2 -6.56 0.27 -31.79
C ARG A 2 -5.43 0.58 -32.77
N THR A 3 -5.19 1.85 -33.04
CA THR A 3 -4.20 2.32 -34.01
C THR A 3 -3.03 3.02 -33.30
N GLU A 4 -3.16 3.29 -32.00
CA GLU A 4 -2.15 3.96 -31.20
C GLU A 4 -1.01 3.01 -30.83
N THR A 5 0.22 3.55 -30.79
CA THR A 5 1.37 2.87 -30.20
C THR A 5 1.22 2.75 -28.67
N PRO A 6 1.96 1.85 -28.00
CA PRO A 6 1.97 1.76 -26.51
C PRO A 6 2.27 3.09 -25.85
N GLU A 7 3.21 3.88 -26.39
CA GLU A 7 3.63 5.18 -25.85
C GLU A 7 2.52 6.23 -26.03
N GLU A 8 1.83 6.25 -27.16
CA GLU A 8 0.70 7.13 -27.40
C GLU A 8 -0.48 6.77 -26.49
N ALA A 9 -0.73 5.48 -26.27
CA ALA A 9 -1.77 5.01 -25.38
C ALA A 9 -1.47 5.41 -23.92
N ALA A 10 -0.23 5.28 -23.46
CA ALA A 10 0.18 5.71 -22.12
C ALA A 10 0.02 7.23 -21.94
N ALA A 11 0.46 8.04 -22.93
CA ALA A 11 0.30 9.48 -22.88
C ALA A 11 -1.18 9.93 -22.91
N LEU A 12 -2.06 9.16 -23.55
CA LEU A 12 -3.50 9.42 -23.51
C LEU A 12 -4.08 9.08 -22.14
N ASP A 13 -3.65 7.97 -21.54
CA ASP A 13 -4.09 7.54 -20.21
C ASP A 13 -3.72 8.58 -19.15
N ASP A 14 -2.49 9.10 -19.17
CA ASP A 14 -2.02 10.17 -18.28
C ASP A 14 -2.87 11.43 -18.41
N ARG A 15 -3.25 11.82 -19.64
CA ARG A 15 -4.12 12.97 -19.88
C ARG A 15 -5.54 12.75 -19.36
N LEU A 16 -6.07 11.54 -19.51
CA LEU A 16 -7.38 11.16 -18.96
C LEU A 16 -7.37 11.19 -17.45
N ILE A 17 -6.35 10.62 -16.81
CA ILE A 17 -6.17 10.66 -15.37
C ILE A 17 -6.10 12.11 -14.88
N ALA A 18 -5.30 12.97 -15.52
CA ALA A 18 -5.16 14.38 -15.16
C ALA A 18 -6.49 15.13 -15.31
N ALA A 19 -7.25 14.88 -16.39
CA ALA A 19 -8.53 15.53 -16.64
C ALA A 19 -9.62 15.16 -15.62
N TRP A 20 -9.63 13.90 -15.17
CA TRP A 20 -10.67 13.39 -14.28
C TRP A 20 -10.27 13.38 -12.80
N SER A 21 -9.00 13.57 -12.45
CA SER A 21 -8.48 13.48 -11.09
C SER A 21 -9.13 14.44 -10.08
N ALA A 22 -9.71 15.54 -10.56
CA ALA A 22 -10.44 16.49 -9.72
C ALA A 22 -11.90 16.08 -9.45
N HIS A 23 -12.43 15.08 -10.16
CA HIS A 23 -13.81 14.65 -9.98
C HIS A 23 -13.96 13.85 -8.68
N PRO A 24 -14.92 14.15 -7.79
CA PRO A 24 -15.04 13.51 -6.47
C PRO A 24 -15.31 12.01 -6.52
N HIS A 25 -15.90 11.53 -7.61
CA HIS A 25 -16.17 10.10 -7.83
C HIS A 25 -15.17 9.43 -8.77
N PHE A 26 -14.07 10.10 -9.11
CA PHE A 26 -13.03 9.46 -9.92
C PHE A 26 -12.33 8.37 -9.10
N ARG A 27 -12.25 7.18 -9.68
CA ARG A 27 -11.54 6.03 -9.11
C ARG A 27 -10.57 5.50 -10.14
N LEU A 28 -9.30 5.44 -9.77
CA LEU A 28 -8.25 4.85 -10.59
C LEU A 28 -8.07 3.39 -10.20
N ILE A 29 -8.42 2.49 -11.11
CA ILE A 29 -8.22 1.05 -10.93
C ILE A 29 -6.94 0.65 -11.66
N GLU A 30 -5.87 0.54 -10.89
CA GLU A 30 -4.55 0.23 -11.43
C GLU A 30 -4.44 -1.24 -11.88
N ASN A 31 -3.63 -1.48 -12.91
CA ASN A 31 -3.42 -2.83 -13.48
C ASN A 31 -2.18 -3.53 -12.86
N LEU A 32 -1.82 -3.16 -11.63
CA LEU A 32 -0.54 -3.52 -11.02
C LEU A 32 -0.47 -4.96 -10.48
N ASN A 33 -1.60 -5.62 -10.31
CA ASN A 33 -1.70 -6.89 -9.57
C ASN A 33 -2.40 -8.01 -10.36
N GLY A 34 -2.33 -7.95 -11.71
CA GLY A 34 -3.01 -8.90 -12.58
C GLY A 34 -4.51 -8.62 -12.73
N PHE A 35 -5.10 -9.23 -13.77
CA PHE A 35 -6.48 -8.97 -14.19
C PHE A 35 -7.51 -9.28 -13.09
N GLU A 36 -7.33 -10.37 -12.39
CA GLU A 36 -8.28 -10.81 -11.35
C GLU A 36 -8.33 -9.82 -10.19
N ASN A 37 -7.19 -9.36 -9.69
CA ASN A 37 -7.13 -8.33 -8.64
C ASN A 37 -7.68 -6.98 -9.11
N LYS A 38 -7.45 -6.62 -10.37
CA LYS A 38 -8.06 -5.44 -10.98
C LYS A 38 -9.58 -5.52 -10.97
N MET A 39 -10.14 -6.65 -11.41
CA MET A 39 -11.60 -6.85 -11.44
C MET A 39 -12.21 -6.82 -10.04
N ARG A 40 -11.53 -7.36 -9.07
CA ARG A 40 -11.97 -7.36 -7.69
C ARG A 40 -11.96 -5.96 -7.08
N HIS A 41 -10.89 -5.20 -7.31
CA HIS A 41 -10.82 -3.80 -6.89
C HIS A 41 -11.95 -2.99 -7.54
N LEU A 42 -12.20 -3.20 -8.83
CA LEU A 42 -13.32 -2.58 -9.54
C LEU A 42 -14.67 -2.93 -8.88
N ILE A 43 -14.90 -4.21 -8.57
CA ILE A 43 -16.13 -4.66 -7.90
C ILE A 43 -16.27 -4.04 -6.51
N ALA A 44 -15.18 -3.97 -5.75
CA ALA A 44 -15.18 -3.33 -4.42
C ALA A 44 -15.53 -1.84 -4.50
N GLU A 45 -14.94 -1.10 -5.44
CA GLU A 45 -15.24 0.33 -5.66
C GLU A 45 -16.69 0.53 -6.12
N ILE A 46 -17.22 -0.35 -6.97
CA ILE A 46 -18.63 -0.32 -7.40
C ILE A 46 -19.54 -0.60 -6.19
N ALA A 47 -19.23 -1.60 -5.36
CA ALA A 47 -20.00 -1.93 -4.17
C ALA A 47 -20.07 -0.72 -3.22
N VAL A 48 -18.94 -0.05 -2.97
CA VAL A 48 -18.90 1.20 -2.19
C VAL A 48 -19.82 2.27 -2.78
N CYS A 49 -19.78 2.47 -4.10
CA CYS A 49 -20.65 3.45 -4.78
C CYS A 49 -22.14 3.11 -4.65
N LEU A 50 -22.49 1.84 -4.60
CA LEU A 50 -23.86 1.35 -4.47
C LEU A 50 -24.33 1.26 -3.00
N GLY A 51 -23.45 1.44 -2.03
CA GLY A 51 -23.73 1.23 -0.61
C GLY A 51 -23.86 -0.24 -0.21
N GLU A 52 -23.30 -1.14 -1.04
CA GLU A 52 -23.30 -2.58 -0.79
C GLU A 52 -22.07 -2.99 0.06
N PRO A 53 -22.20 -4.08 0.84
CA PRO A 53 -21.07 -4.60 1.62
C PRO A 53 -19.91 -5.01 0.70
N VAL A 54 -18.71 -4.48 0.99
CA VAL A 54 -17.49 -4.92 0.31
C VAL A 54 -17.04 -6.25 0.92
N PRO A 55 -16.72 -7.27 0.11
CA PRO A 55 -16.17 -8.51 0.63
C PRO A 55 -14.93 -8.23 1.46
N PRO A 56 -14.81 -8.78 2.68
CA PRO A 56 -13.64 -8.56 3.52
C PRO A 56 -12.39 -9.11 2.84
N GLU A 57 -11.39 -8.26 2.63
CA GLU A 57 -10.06 -8.68 2.22
C GLU A 57 -9.30 -9.16 3.46
N VAL A 58 -8.91 -10.42 3.47
CA VAL A 58 -8.06 -10.97 4.53
C VAL A 58 -6.61 -10.70 4.17
N ARG A 59 -5.92 -9.93 5.00
CA ARG A 59 -4.49 -9.66 4.83
C ARG A 59 -3.70 -10.48 5.82
N ARG A 60 -2.76 -11.27 5.30
CA ARG A 60 -1.76 -11.94 6.12
C ARG A 60 -0.41 -11.26 5.96
N ARG A 61 0.34 -11.24 7.04
CA ARG A 61 1.64 -10.60 7.11
C ARG A 61 2.68 -11.55 7.67
N TYR A 62 3.80 -11.61 7.00
CA TYR A 62 4.91 -12.51 7.36
C TYR A 62 6.18 -11.70 7.51
N LEU A 63 6.98 -12.04 8.52
CA LEU A 63 8.36 -11.63 8.61
C LEU A 63 9.19 -12.53 7.70
N ILE A 64 10.05 -11.95 6.90
CA ILE A 64 10.92 -12.66 5.97
C ILE A 64 12.38 -12.21 6.13
N ASP A 65 13.33 -13.04 5.76
CA ASP A 65 14.72 -12.61 5.60
C ASP A 65 14.79 -11.47 4.58
N TYR A 66 15.81 -10.61 4.69
CA TYR A 66 16.01 -9.55 3.72
C TYR A 66 16.26 -10.16 2.33
N PRO A 67 15.39 -9.88 1.34
CA PRO A 67 15.45 -10.55 0.05
C PRO A 67 16.58 -9.98 -0.83
N ASP A 68 17.01 -10.77 -1.82
CA ASP A 68 17.87 -10.27 -2.90
C ASP A 68 17.12 -9.28 -3.78
N THR A 69 17.37 -7.98 -3.55
CA THR A 69 16.72 -6.91 -4.29
C THR A 69 17.12 -6.90 -5.77
N ALA A 70 18.34 -7.33 -6.12
CA ALA A 70 18.77 -7.40 -7.50
C ALA A 70 18.02 -8.50 -8.27
N MET A 71 17.63 -9.57 -7.58
CA MET A 71 16.74 -10.57 -8.15
C MET A 71 15.31 -10.02 -8.34
N LEU A 72 14.75 -9.34 -7.34
CA LEU A 72 13.42 -8.75 -7.44
C LEU A 72 13.33 -7.72 -8.56
N ASP A 73 14.37 -6.89 -8.76
CA ASP A 73 14.44 -5.89 -9.81
C ASP A 73 14.52 -6.49 -11.24
N ARG A 74 14.82 -7.80 -11.36
CA ARG A 74 14.87 -8.52 -12.65
C ARG A 74 13.60 -9.27 -13.01
N LEU A 75 12.64 -9.37 -12.08
CA LEU A 75 11.37 -10.02 -12.35
C LEU A 75 10.49 -9.10 -13.20
N ASP A 76 10.05 -9.58 -14.37
CA ASP A 76 9.27 -8.80 -15.33
C ASP A 76 7.94 -8.27 -14.76
N GLU A 77 7.33 -9.01 -13.83
CA GLU A 77 6.07 -8.63 -13.17
C GLU A 77 6.27 -8.05 -11.77
N CYS A 78 7.47 -7.60 -11.46
CA CYS A 78 7.76 -7.00 -10.16
C CYS A 78 7.89 -5.48 -10.28
N GLN A 79 7.08 -4.77 -9.51
CA GLN A 79 7.10 -3.31 -9.50
C GLN A 79 7.65 -2.79 -8.18
N ARG A 80 8.62 -1.92 -8.27
CA ARG A 80 9.21 -1.22 -7.13
C ARG A 80 8.62 0.16 -6.96
N VAL A 81 8.18 0.47 -5.74
CA VAL A 81 7.64 1.76 -5.36
C VAL A 81 8.28 2.23 -4.05
N GLU A 82 8.77 3.46 -4.02
CA GLU A 82 9.19 4.11 -2.78
C GLU A 82 7.98 4.70 -2.07
N ILE A 83 7.80 4.39 -0.80
CA ILE A 83 6.71 4.88 0.02
C ILE A 83 7.28 5.59 1.24
N ARG A 84 6.92 6.86 1.42
CA ARG A 84 7.18 7.61 2.64
C ARG A 84 5.85 7.87 3.34
N GLN A 85 5.78 7.49 4.61
CA GLN A 85 4.55 7.56 5.38
C GLN A 85 4.80 8.31 6.68
N THR A 86 3.98 9.33 6.93
CA THR A 86 4.06 10.18 8.11
C THR A 86 2.71 10.21 8.80
N TYR A 87 2.70 10.03 10.10
CA TYR A 87 1.53 10.28 10.94
C TYR A 87 1.44 11.77 11.26
N VAL A 88 0.24 12.31 11.24
CA VAL A 88 -0.01 13.70 11.59
C VAL A 88 -0.89 13.77 12.84
N LEU A 89 -0.77 14.88 13.56
CA LEU A 89 -1.63 15.14 14.73
C LEU A 89 -3.09 15.08 14.31
N SER A 90 -3.89 14.39 15.08
CA SER A 90 -5.30 14.14 14.81
C SER A 90 -6.12 14.22 16.11
N PRO A 91 -7.44 14.49 16.03
CA PRO A 91 -8.34 14.42 17.18
C PRO A 91 -8.34 13.04 17.85
N ASP A 92 -8.78 12.99 19.10
CA ASP A 92 -8.93 11.75 19.85
C ASP A 92 -9.73 10.70 19.05
N ASN A 93 -9.38 9.45 19.25
CA ASN A 93 -9.94 8.29 18.55
C ASN A 93 -9.80 8.30 17.01
N THR A 94 -8.92 9.15 16.48
CA THR A 94 -8.64 9.20 15.05
C THR A 94 -7.16 9.06 14.82
N GLU A 95 -6.79 8.28 13.82
CA GLU A 95 -5.41 8.18 13.34
C GLU A 95 -5.36 8.65 11.89
N ILE A 96 -4.59 9.70 11.64
CA ILE A 96 -4.40 10.23 10.29
C ILE A 96 -2.95 10.00 9.87
N ARG A 97 -2.79 9.43 8.68
CA ARG A 97 -1.49 9.26 8.05
C ARG A 97 -1.51 9.82 6.65
N ILE A 98 -0.43 10.47 6.27
CA ILE A 98 -0.19 10.90 4.90
C ILE A 98 0.90 10.05 4.28
N ARG A 99 0.79 9.79 2.99
CA ARG A 99 1.69 8.92 2.25
C ARG A 99 2.08 9.58 0.93
N SER A 100 3.37 9.64 0.64
CA SER A 100 3.86 9.82 -0.73
C SER A 100 4.28 8.49 -1.30
N GLN A 101 3.93 8.24 -2.54
CA GLN A 101 4.29 7.06 -3.29
C GLN A 101 4.97 7.50 -4.59
N LYS A 102 6.22 7.06 -4.80
CA LYS A 102 7.02 7.42 -5.97
C LYS A 102 7.29 6.18 -6.80
N SER A 103 6.90 6.24 -8.07
CA SER A 103 7.20 5.23 -9.07
C SER A 103 7.84 5.92 -10.28
N GLY A 104 9.12 5.64 -10.55
CA GLY A 104 9.87 6.35 -11.57
C GLY A 104 9.92 7.86 -11.32
N LYS A 105 9.37 8.65 -12.25
CA LYS A 105 9.30 10.12 -12.16
C LYS A 105 8.03 10.63 -11.48
N ASP A 106 7.02 9.76 -11.31
CA ASP A 106 5.70 10.13 -10.82
C ASP A 106 5.62 10.02 -9.31
N SER A 107 4.94 10.99 -8.69
CA SER A 107 4.67 10.99 -7.26
C SER A 107 3.18 11.17 -7.03
N MET A 108 2.61 10.30 -6.23
CA MET A 108 1.23 10.35 -5.77
C MET A 108 1.17 10.54 -4.27
N TYR A 109 0.17 11.26 -3.81
CA TYR A 109 0.00 11.60 -2.41
C TYR A 109 -1.37 11.20 -1.92
N TYR A 110 -1.42 10.62 -0.72
CA TYR A 110 -2.66 10.12 -0.12
C TYR A 110 -2.74 10.54 1.35
N GLU A 111 -3.96 10.73 1.82
CA GLU A 111 -4.31 10.80 3.23
C GLU A 111 -5.22 9.62 3.56
N THR A 112 -4.87 8.88 4.59
CA THR A 112 -5.70 7.81 5.14
C THR A 112 -6.13 8.22 6.54
N LYS A 113 -7.43 8.17 6.81
CA LYS A 113 -8.01 8.40 8.12
C LYS A 113 -8.62 7.10 8.64
N ASN A 114 -8.28 6.75 9.85
CA ASN A 114 -8.85 5.61 10.55
C ASN A 114 -9.52 6.06 11.85
N ILE A 115 -10.63 5.43 12.20
CA ILE A 115 -11.27 5.58 13.50
C ILE A 115 -10.78 4.45 14.41
N LEU A 116 -10.36 4.82 15.62
CA LEU A 116 -9.94 3.87 16.65
C LEU A 116 -11.11 3.57 17.56
N SER A 117 -11.63 2.34 17.52
CA SER A 117 -12.78 1.92 18.32
C SER A 117 -12.54 0.52 18.89
N GLY A 118 -12.64 0.39 20.23
CA GLY A 118 -12.50 -0.89 20.92
C GLY A 118 -11.15 -1.60 20.64
N GLY A 119 -10.06 -0.85 20.49
CA GLY A 119 -8.75 -1.39 20.16
C GLY A 119 -8.58 -1.78 18.68
N LYS A 120 -9.62 -1.60 17.85
CA LYS A 120 -9.57 -1.87 16.41
C LYS A 120 -9.42 -0.59 15.62
N ARG A 121 -8.69 -0.69 14.51
CA ARG A 121 -8.55 0.37 13.52
C ARG A 121 -9.52 0.11 12.37
N LEU A 122 -10.47 1.01 12.17
CA LEU A 122 -11.44 0.96 11.09
C LEU A 122 -11.09 2.05 10.09
N LEU A 123 -10.95 1.69 8.82
CA LEU A 123 -10.75 2.65 7.75
C LEU A 123 -11.99 3.54 7.63
N ASP A 124 -11.82 4.84 7.86
CA ASP A 124 -12.88 5.85 7.66
C ASP A 124 -12.85 6.37 6.22
N SER A 125 -11.67 6.78 5.77
CA SER A 125 -11.50 7.29 4.40
C SER A 125 -10.05 7.19 3.94
N GLU A 126 -9.89 7.05 2.63
CA GLU A 126 -8.63 7.30 1.94
C GLU A 126 -8.88 8.26 0.78
N GLN A 127 -8.11 9.34 0.69
CA GLN A 127 -8.25 10.34 -0.37
C GLN A 127 -6.90 10.70 -0.96
N ARG A 128 -6.92 11.03 -2.25
CA ARG A 128 -5.74 11.56 -2.94
C ARG A 128 -5.53 13.02 -2.58
N LEU A 129 -4.29 13.40 -2.34
CA LEU A 129 -3.90 14.78 -2.08
C LEU A 129 -3.16 15.39 -3.28
N SER A 130 -3.27 16.69 -3.45
CA SER A 130 -2.32 17.44 -4.26
C SER A 130 -0.95 17.50 -3.56
N ALA A 131 0.12 17.72 -4.32
CA ALA A 131 1.46 17.91 -3.74
C ALA A 131 1.47 19.03 -2.68
N ARG A 132 0.79 20.15 -2.95
CA ARG A 132 0.67 21.27 -2.01
C ARG A 132 -0.03 20.85 -0.72
N ALA A 133 -1.17 20.18 -0.82
CA ALA A 133 -1.92 19.69 0.36
C ALA A 133 -1.08 18.69 1.19
N TYR A 134 -0.35 17.81 0.54
CA TYR A 134 0.57 16.88 1.23
C TYR A 134 1.66 17.63 2.01
N HIS A 135 2.31 18.62 1.41
CA HIS A 135 3.35 19.41 2.09
C HIS A 135 2.77 20.28 3.22
N ASP A 136 1.55 20.77 3.08
CA ASP A 136 0.89 21.51 4.17
C ASP A 136 0.54 20.57 5.35
N ARG A 137 0.10 19.34 5.08
CA ARG A 137 -0.14 18.33 6.11
C ARG A 137 1.14 17.89 6.85
N LEU A 138 2.28 17.83 6.16
CA LEU A 138 3.58 17.48 6.78
C LEU A 138 3.97 18.43 7.91
N LYS A 139 3.52 19.69 7.89
CA LYS A 139 3.78 20.67 8.96
C LYS A 139 3.18 20.26 10.31
N ASN A 140 2.15 19.40 10.27
CA ASN A 140 1.46 18.87 11.45
C ASN A 140 1.88 17.43 11.76
N ALA A 141 3.10 17.02 11.39
CA ALA A 141 3.62 15.70 11.70
C ALA A 141 3.60 15.45 13.22
N ASP A 142 3.20 14.25 13.62
CA ASP A 142 3.19 13.83 15.01
C ASP A 142 4.64 13.76 15.56
N PRO A 143 5.00 14.59 16.55
CA PRO A 143 6.37 14.63 17.08
C PRO A 143 6.78 13.34 17.80
N GLY A 144 5.84 12.50 18.25
CA GLY A 144 6.07 11.20 18.87
C GLY A 144 6.37 10.09 17.87
N LYS A 145 6.16 10.35 16.59
CA LYS A 145 6.35 9.35 15.53
C LYS A 145 7.41 9.80 14.51
N ARG A 146 8.10 8.83 13.94
CA ARG A 146 9.03 9.05 12.82
C ARG A 146 8.31 8.85 11.50
N THR A 147 8.77 9.52 10.46
CA THR A 147 8.40 9.16 9.10
C THR A 147 9.04 7.81 8.77
N LEU A 148 8.24 6.86 8.28
CA LEU A 148 8.72 5.57 7.79
C LEU A 148 8.91 5.65 6.29
N THR A 149 10.12 5.31 5.84
CA THR A 149 10.41 5.08 4.43
C THR A 149 10.55 3.59 4.19
N LYS A 150 9.96 3.13 3.10
CA LYS A 150 10.10 1.75 2.64
C LYS A 150 10.12 1.67 1.12
N HIS A 151 10.79 0.68 0.61
CA HIS A 151 10.63 0.24 -0.77
C HIS A 151 9.66 -0.95 -0.79
N ARG A 152 8.56 -0.79 -1.51
CA ARG A 152 7.58 -1.87 -1.70
C ARG A 152 7.79 -2.49 -3.07
N TYR A 153 8.03 -3.80 -3.08
CA TYR A 153 8.03 -4.62 -4.27
C TYR A 153 6.68 -5.34 -4.36
N ARG A 154 5.98 -5.14 -5.47
CA ARG A 154 4.71 -5.84 -5.74
C ARG A 154 4.97 -6.89 -6.79
N LEU A 155 4.59 -8.12 -6.51
CA LEU A 155 4.75 -9.24 -7.43
C LEU A 155 3.54 -10.19 -7.35
N ASN A 156 3.26 -10.85 -8.47
CA ASN A 156 2.26 -11.90 -8.53
C ASN A 156 2.95 -13.25 -8.58
N TRP A 157 2.46 -14.19 -7.77
CA TRP A 157 2.98 -15.55 -7.74
C TRP A 157 1.86 -16.54 -7.51
N LYS A 158 1.67 -17.50 -8.41
CA LYS A 158 0.67 -18.57 -8.26
C LYS A 158 -0.73 -18.05 -7.92
N GLY A 159 -1.17 -16.99 -8.57
CA GLY A 159 -2.48 -16.38 -8.35
C GLY A 159 -2.62 -15.53 -7.10
N HIS A 160 -1.55 -15.34 -6.32
CA HIS A 160 -1.52 -14.44 -5.18
C HIS A 160 -0.76 -13.15 -5.50
N SER A 161 -1.26 -12.04 -4.98
CA SER A 161 -0.56 -10.76 -5.00
C SER A 161 0.21 -10.58 -3.70
N PHE A 162 1.53 -10.42 -3.82
CA PHE A 162 2.44 -10.20 -2.71
C PHE A 162 2.99 -8.77 -2.73
N ALA A 163 3.14 -8.19 -1.54
CA ALA A 163 3.87 -6.95 -1.34
C ALA A 163 5.01 -7.18 -0.36
N VAL A 164 6.24 -7.04 -0.82
CA VAL A 164 7.45 -7.11 0.00
C VAL A 164 7.85 -5.71 0.40
N ASP A 165 7.80 -5.41 1.70
CA ASP A 165 8.10 -4.10 2.28
C ASP A 165 9.48 -4.09 2.93
N LEU A 166 10.42 -3.40 2.32
CA LEU A 166 11.77 -3.17 2.83
C LEU A 166 11.80 -1.82 3.55
N TYR A 167 11.71 -1.85 4.87
CA TYR A 167 11.79 -0.65 5.70
C TYR A 167 13.24 -0.21 5.89
N GLU A 168 13.53 1.09 5.79
CA GLU A 168 14.87 1.64 6.03
C GLU A 168 15.40 1.40 7.44
N ILE A 169 14.48 1.19 8.40
CA ILE A 169 14.81 0.88 9.80
C ILE A 169 15.38 -0.54 10.01
N TRP A 170 15.25 -1.42 9.00
CA TRP A 170 15.73 -2.80 9.07
C TRP A 170 16.78 -3.08 7.99
N LYS A 171 17.76 -3.93 8.33
CA LYS A 171 18.84 -4.32 7.41
C LYS A 171 18.88 -5.81 7.11
N ASP A 172 18.22 -6.61 7.92
CA ASP A 172 18.28 -8.08 7.94
C ASP A 172 16.94 -8.75 7.65
N ARG A 173 15.85 -7.98 7.63
CA ARG A 173 14.50 -8.50 7.52
C ARG A 173 13.59 -7.59 6.72
N ALA A 174 12.46 -8.15 6.27
CA ALA A 174 11.40 -7.42 5.59
C ALA A 174 10.02 -7.94 5.99
N LEU A 175 8.97 -7.22 5.63
CA LEU A 175 7.60 -7.71 5.76
C LEU A 175 7.08 -8.12 4.39
N LEU A 176 6.41 -9.27 4.36
CA LEU A 176 5.64 -9.76 3.23
C LEU A 176 4.17 -9.66 3.56
N GLU A 177 3.41 -8.95 2.77
CA GLU A 177 1.94 -8.92 2.83
C GLU A 177 1.36 -9.74 1.68
N VAL A 178 0.30 -10.49 1.94
CA VAL A 178 -0.51 -11.16 0.92
C VAL A 178 -1.98 -10.89 1.19
N SER A 179 -2.72 -10.58 0.14
CA SER A 179 -4.16 -10.39 0.19
C SER A 179 -4.87 -11.67 -0.22
N LEU A 180 -5.80 -12.13 0.60
CA LEU A 180 -6.57 -13.34 0.42
C LEU A 180 -8.06 -13.01 0.38
N TRP A 181 -8.83 -13.88 -0.25
CA TRP A 181 -10.30 -13.77 -0.33
C TRP A 181 -10.98 -14.56 0.77
N ASP A 182 -10.32 -15.61 1.23
CA ASP A 182 -10.75 -16.49 2.28
C ASP A 182 -9.59 -16.71 3.23
N GLU A 183 -9.85 -16.66 4.52
CA GLU A 183 -8.84 -16.89 5.55
C GLU A 183 -8.23 -18.29 5.50
N ASN A 184 -8.95 -19.26 4.92
CA ASN A 184 -8.51 -20.64 4.75
C ASN A 184 -7.77 -20.90 3.43
N GLN A 185 -7.62 -19.85 2.57
CA GLN A 185 -6.92 -20.00 1.31
C GLN A 185 -5.47 -20.39 1.52
N THR A 186 -5.05 -21.48 0.86
CA THR A 186 -3.65 -21.94 0.88
C THR A 186 -2.76 -20.97 0.14
N ILE A 187 -1.65 -20.58 0.75
CA ILE A 187 -0.68 -19.63 0.17
C ILE A 187 0.51 -20.43 -0.37
N GLU A 188 0.77 -20.31 -1.67
CA GLU A 188 2.01 -20.77 -2.28
C GLU A 188 3.00 -19.60 -2.33
N PHE A 189 3.99 -19.63 -1.42
CA PHE A 189 5.01 -18.59 -1.36
C PHE A 189 6.02 -18.67 -2.51
N PRO A 190 6.53 -17.53 -3.00
CA PRO A 190 7.66 -17.52 -3.90
C PRO A 190 8.87 -18.23 -3.26
N PRO A 191 9.51 -19.22 -3.93
CA PRO A 191 10.58 -20.03 -3.33
C PRO A 191 11.86 -19.24 -3.02
N PHE A 192 11.99 -18.04 -3.59
CA PHE A 192 13.10 -17.13 -3.35
C PHE A 192 12.88 -16.20 -2.15
N LEU A 193 11.71 -16.25 -1.48
CA LEU A 193 11.42 -15.51 -0.26
C LEU A 193 11.45 -16.47 0.93
N LYS A 194 12.38 -16.27 1.85
CA LYS A 194 12.49 -17.09 3.04
C LYS A 194 11.59 -16.56 4.14
N ILE A 195 10.50 -17.27 4.41
CA ILE A 195 9.53 -16.93 5.46
C ILE A 195 10.15 -17.31 6.82
N LEU A 196 10.17 -16.36 7.76
CA LEU A 196 10.66 -16.55 9.12
C LEU A 196 9.51 -16.85 10.08
N LYS A 197 8.43 -16.04 10.01
CA LYS A 197 7.33 -16.11 10.95
C LYS A 197 6.06 -15.49 10.39
N ASP A 198 4.89 -16.06 10.71
CA ASP A 198 3.60 -15.37 10.55
C ASP A 198 3.48 -14.32 11.67
N VAL A 199 3.29 -13.07 11.29
CA VAL A 199 3.13 -11.92 12.18
C VAL A 199 1.79 -11.21 11.97
N THR A 200 0.83 -11.92 11.41
CA THR A 200 -0.53 -11.42 11.19
C THR A 200 -1.15 -11.04 12.55
N GLY A 201 -1.58 -9.79 12.68
CA GLY A 201 -2.18 -9.28 13.93
C GLY A 201 -1.18 -9.04 15.07
N ASP A 202 0.11 -9.24 14.87
CA ASP A 202 1.13 -8.90 15.87
C ASP A 202 1.38 -7.39 15.87
N GLU A 203 0.96 -6.73 16.95
CA GLU A 203 1.04 -5.27 17.09
C GLU A 203 2.46 -4.71 16.95
N ARG A 204 3.49 -5.50 17.23
CA ARG A 204 4.90 -5.08 17.09
C ARG A 204 5.27 -4.75 15.65
N TYR A 205 4.60 -5.39 14.68
CA TYR A 205 4.81 -5.20 13.26
C TYR A 205 3.76 -4.29 12.60
N GLU A 206 2.88 -3.69 13.42
CA GLU A 206 1.96 -2.67 12.94
C GLU A 206 2.71 -1.40 12.55
N ILE A 207 2.33 -0.78 11.44
CA ILE A 207 3.01 0.41 10.91
C ILE A 207 3.01 1.56 11.92
N SER A 208 1.92 1.70 12.69
CA SER A 208 1.83 2.72 13.75
C SER A 208 2.83 2.48 14.88
N THR A 209 3.11 1.22 15.22
CA THR A 209 4.10 0.83 16.22
C THR A 209 5.51 1.03 15.71
N LEU A 210 5.78 0.62 14.47
CA LEU A 210 7.09 0.85 13.82
C LEU A 210 7.41 2.35 13.67
N ALA A 211 6.39 3.20 13.56
CA ALA A 211 6.57 4.65 13.47
C ALA A 211 6.89 5.30 14.80
N ARG A 212 6.66 4.66 15.95
CA ARG A 212 7.00 5.25 17.27
C ARG A 212 8.50 5.49 17.38
N LYS A 213 8.89 6.61 17.97
CA LYS A 213 10.30 6.93 18.23
C LYS A 213 10.90 6.09 19.35
N ASP A 214 10.05 5.69 20.30
CA ASP A 214 10.31 4.77 21.42
C ASP A 214 9.89 3.33 21.11
N GLY A 215 9.45 3.09 19.88
CA GLY A 215 9.03 1.79 19.41
C GLY A 215 10.20 0.81 19.26
N PRO A 216 9.93 -0.47 19.03
CA PRO A 216 10.96 -1.50 18.92
C PRO A 216 11.90 -1.16 17.76
N GLY A 217 12.90 -0.33 18.05
CA GLY A 217 14.11 -0.26 17.27
C GLY A 217 14.84 -1.56 17.56
N GLU A 218 15.07 -2.40 16.60
CA GLU A 218 15.80 -3.66 16.76
C GLU A 218 15.07 -4.70 17.65
N VAL A 219 14.07 -5.36 17.06
CA VAL A 219 13.61 -6.67 17.54
C VAL A 219 14.23 -7.75 16.68
#